data_486d4baf23a2133a3900d2bddbd935dd
#
_entry.id   486d4baf23a2133a3900d2bddbd935dd
#
_cell.length_a   1.000
_cell.length_b   1.000
_cell.length_c   1.000
_cell.angle_alpha   90.00
_cell.angle_beta   90.00
_cell.angle_gamma   90.00
#
_symmetry.space_group_name_H-M   'P 1'
#
loop_
_entity.id
_entity.type
_entity.pdbx_description
1 polymer ?
#
loop_
_entity_poly.entity_id
_entity_poly.type
_entity_poly.pdbx_seq_one_letter_code
_entity_poly.pdbx_strand_id
1 'polypeptide(L)'
;MKIRHAFGRTALAGAVLAGALLAATPAQAQPVGPLGSVGLEPLAPVASLDIDRYLGTWNQVAAVPQPFNLICARDTQANYQLIDASNIRVENTCTTWTGQENRIVGNARVNDTTTNAQLHVSFPGVPTQESLDGPTNYIVAYIAEDYSWAFVGSPSRTSGFVLKRTPDVSVEQFREIRGVVESLGYDSNFITTTPTPGGATTIQQLSTV
;
A
#
# COMPACT_ATOMS: atom_id res chain seq x y z
N MET A 1 -57.76 -74.97 0.93
CA MET A 1 -56.53 -74.50 0.26
C MET A 1 -56.23 -73.12 0.82
N LYS A 2 -55.26 -73.01 1.76
CA LYS A 2 -54.96 -71.77 2.53
C LYS A 2 -53.60 -71.30 2.10
N ILE A 3 -53.53 -70.13 1.50
CA ILE A 3 -52.30 -69.46 1.12
C ILE A 3 -51.95 -68.42 2.23
N ARG A 4 -50.84 -68.60 2.86
CA ARG A 4 -50.29 -67.67 3.86
C ARG A 4 -49.37 -66.65 3.16
N HIS A 5 -49.67 -65.40 3.30
CA HIS A 5 -48.74 -64.31 2.90
C HIS A 5 -47.83 -63.93 4.07
N ALA A 6 -46.56 -64.05 3.86
CA ALA A 6 -45.55 -63.56 4.79
C ALA A 6 -45.18 -62.08 4.45
N PHE A 7 -45.36 -61.22 5.43
CA PHE A 7 -44.89 -59.81 5.33
C PHE A 7 -43.40 -59.70 5.77
N GLY A 8 -42.55 -59.43 4.84
CA GLY A 8 -41.19 -59.07 5.16
C GLY A 8 -41.08 -57.57 5.53
N ARG A 9 -40.50 -57.28 6.71
CA ARG A 9 -40.19 -55.93 7.14
C ARG A 9 -38.75 -55.58 6.68
N THR A 10 -38.64 -54.70 5.73
CA THR A 10 -37.35 -54.06 5.35
C THR A 10 -37.08 -52.85 6.23
N ALA A 11 -36.04 -52.89 7.03
CA ALA A 11 -35.55 -51.77 7.79
C ALA A 11 -34.64 -50.90 6.89
N LEU A 12 -35.02 -49.65 6.65
CA LEU A 12 -34.15 -48.65 6.02
C LEU A 12 -33.22 -48.05 7.10
N ALA A 13 -31.93 -48.33 6.97
CA ALA A 13 -30.91 -47.64 7.73
C ALA A 13 -30.60 -46.29 7.03
N GLY A 14 -31.01 -45.20 7.65
CA GLY A 14 -30.62 -43.83 7.20
C GLY A 14 -29.21 -43.51 7.63
N ALA A 15 -28.32 -43.35 6.67
CA ALA A 15 -26.98 -42.82 6.92
C ALA A 15 -27.03 -41.27 7.01
N VAL A 16 -26.79 -40.73 8.20
CA VAL A 16 -26.61 -39.27 8.41
C VAL A 16 -25.18 -38.93 8.03
N LEU A 17 -24.99 -38.27 6.88
CA LEU A 17 -23.72 -37.64 6.50
C LEU A 17 -23.59 -36.33 7.27
N ALA A 18 -22.75 -36.33 8.32
CA ALA A 18 -22.31 -35.12 9.00
C ALA A 18 -21.29 -34.41 8.10
N GLY A 19 -21.73 -33.38 7.37
CA GLY A 19 -20.87 -32.49 6.64
C GLY A 19 -20.06 -31.59 7.61
N ALA A 20 -18.78 -31.84 7.77
CA ALA A 20 -17.88 -30.93 8.46
C ALA A 20 -17.66 -29.67 7.59
N LEU A 21 -18.28 -28.57 7.96
CA LEU A 21 -17.93 -27.23 7.43
C LEU A 21 -16.54 -26.86 7.96
N LEU A 22 -15.52 -27.04 7.14
CA LEU A 22 -14.21 -26.44 7.37
C LEU A 22 -14.33 -24.93 7.18
N ALA A 23 -14.46 -24.21 8.28
CA ALA A 23 -14.32 -22.76 8.28
C ALA A 23 -12.87 -22.44 7.91
N ALA A 24 -12.64 -21.93 6.70
CA ALA A 24 -11.36 -21.38 6.33
C ALA A 24 -11.12 -20.11 7.19
N THR A 25 -10.20 -20.19 8.13
CA THR A 25 -9.70 -19.01 8.84
C THR A 25 -8.98 -18.12 7.82
N PRO A 26 -9.28 -16.80 7.76
CA PRO A 26 -8.50 -15.91 6.92
C PRO A 26 -7.05 -15.95 7.39
N ALA A 27 -6.13 -16.20 6.45
CA ALA A 27 -4.71 -16.12 6.71
C ALA A 27 -4.39 -14.66 7.06
N GLN A 28 -4.02 -14.39 8.30
CA GLN A 28 -3.55 -13.07 8.70
C GLN A 28 -2.13 -12.91 8.15
N ALA A 29 -1.93 -11.93 7.26
CA ALA A 29 -0.61 -11.56 6.82
C ALA A 29 0.22 -11.08 8.03
N GLN A 30 1.43 -11.63 8.19
CA GLN A 30 2.30 -11.19 9.27
C GLN A 30 2.99 -9.89 8.85
N PRO A 31 3.04 -8.87 9.73
CA PRO A 31 3.76 -7.65 9.45
C PRO A 31 5.23 -7.91 9.16
N VAL A 32 5.78 -7.19 8.19
CA VAL A 32 7.21 -7.23 7.84
C VAL A 32 7.84 -5.86 8.04
N GLY A 33 9.09 -5.88 8.50
CA GLY A 33 9.88 -4.66 8.68
C GLY A 33 10.40 -4.09 7.35
N PRO A 34 11.15 -2.96 7.40
CA PRO A 34 11.64 -2.24 6.23
C PRO A 34 12.71 -3.00 5.43
N LEU A 35 13.18 -4.12 5.93
CA LEU A 35 14.16 -4.98 5.23
C LEU A 35 13.53 -5.88 4.16
N GLY A 36 12.22 -5.77 3.97
CA GLY A 36 11.48 -6.50 2.95
C GLY A 36 10.67 -7.69 3.46
N SER A 37 9.99 -8.35 2.56
CA SER A 37 9.00 -9.38 2.83
C SER A 37 9.52 -10.77 2.52
N VAL A 38 10.46 -11.27 3.31
CA VAL A 38 10.96 -12.65 3.10
C VAL A 38 9.81 -13.64 3.29
N GLY A 39 9.49 -14.39 2.24
CA GLY A 39 8.43 -15.39 2.26
C GLY A 39 6.99 -14.87 2.11
N LEU A 40 6.79 -13.57 1.85
CA LEU A 40 5.49 -13.01 1.48
C LEU A 40 5.38 -12.84 -0.04
N GLU A 41 4.15 -12.96 -0.55
CA GLU A 41 3.85 -12.56 -1.92
C GLU A 41 4.19 -11.06 -2.13
N PRO A 42 4.62 -10.69 -3.35
CA PRO A 42 4.84 -9.28 -3.68
C PRO A 42 3.63 -8.40 -3.31
N LEU A 43 3.91 -7.13 -2.98
CA LEU A 43 2.84 -6.17 -2.69
C LEU A 43 1.88 -6.08 -3.88
N ALA A 44 0.59 -6.31 -3.62
CA ALA A 44 -0.43 -6.26 -4.67
C ALA A 44 -0.87 -4.81 -4.96
N PRO A 45 -1.12 -4.44 -6.23
CA PRO A 45 -1.71 -3.16 -6.59
C PRO A 45 -3.22 -3.13 -6.28
N VAL A 46 -3.79 -1.92 -6.22
CA VAL A 46 -5.25 -1.75 -6.32
C VAL A 46 -5.77 -2.29 -7.66
N ALA A 47 -7.02 -2.72 -7.71
CA ALA A 47 -7.61 -3.32 -8.91
C ALA A 47 -7.66 -2.36 -10.12
N SER A 48 -7.75 -1.05 -9.86
CA SER A 48 -7.72 0.00 -10.90
C SER A 48 -7.33 1.33 -10.26
N LEU A 49 -6.50 2.10 -10.95
CA LEU A 49 -6.14 3.47 -10.60
C LEU A 49 -6.57 4.41 -11.72
N ASP A 50 -7.40 5.39 -11.37
CA ASP A 50 -7.71 6.53 -12.23
C ASP A 50 -6.52 7.52 -12.15
N ILE A 51 -5.72 7.56 -13.22
CA ILE A 51 -4.53 8.40 -13.28
C ILE A 51 -4.92 9.88 -13.15
N ASP A 52 -5.96 10.36 -13.81
CA ASP A 52 -6.34 11.76 -13.79
C ASP A 52 -6.70 12.23 -12.37
N ARG A 53 -7.38 11.37 -11.60
CA ARG A 53 -7.67 11.63 -10.19
C ARG A 53 -6.42 11.53 -9.30
N TYR A 54 -5.43 10.75 -9.71
CA TYR A 54 -4.19 10.55 -8.96
C TYR A 54 -3.18 11.68 -9.18
N LEU A 55 -3.26 12.43 -10.28
CA LEU A 55 -2.39 13.58 -10.56
C LEU A 55 -2.49 14.68 -9.48
N GLY A 56 -1.55 15.63 -9.52
CA GLY A 56 -1.46 16.77 -8.60
C GLY A 56 -0.63 16.51 -7.37
N THR A 57 -0.86 17.28 -6.33
CA THR A 57 -0.01 17.29 -5.12
C THR A 57 -0.52 16.30 -4.07
N TRP A 58 0.44 15.62 -3.45
CA TRP A 58 0.27 14.72 -2.32
C TRP A 58 1.27 15.09 -1.21
N ASN A 59 0.79 15.16 0.02
CA ASN A 59 1.62 15.32 1.21
C ASN A 59 1.97 13.95 1.77
N GLN A 60 3.26 13.67 1.98
CA GLN A 60 3.69 12.49 2.72
C GLN A 60 3.42 12.72 4.20
N VAL A 61 2.52 11.97 4.79
CA VAL A 61 2.17 12.10 6.22
C VAL A 61 2.84 11.04 7.09
N ALA A 62 3.23 9.92 6.50
CA ALA A 62 4.07 8.90 7.13
C ALA A 62 4.81 8.09 6.06
N ALA A 63 5.95 7.48 6.43
CA ALA A 63 6.73 6.65 5.52
C ALA A 63 7.62 5.64 6.25
N VAL A 64 7.97 4.56 5.56
CA VAL A 64 9.17 3.78 5.88
C VAL A 64 10.37 4.69 5.63
N PRO A 65 11.26 4.92 6.63
CA PRO A 65 12.42 5.79 6.46
C PRO A 65 13.28 5.41 5.26
N GLN A 66 13.66 6.40 4.46
CA GLN A 66 14.44 6.26 3.25
C GLN A 66 15.72 7.11 3.33
N PRO A 67 16.75 6.85 2.51
CA PRO A 67 17.99 7.62 2.53
C PRO A 67 17.81 9.14 2.37
N PHE A 68 16.79 9.60 1.65
CA PHE A 68 16.52 11.04 1.50
C PHE A 68 16.09 11.70 2.83
N ASN A 69 15.64 10.96 3.84
CA ASN A 69 15.33 11.50 5.16
C ASN A 69 16.57 12.00 5.90
N LEU A 70 17.78 11.63 5.46
CA LEU A 70 19.03 12.27 5.94
C LEU A 70 19.10 13.74 5.55
N ILE A 71 18.40 14.15 4.50
CA ILE A 71 18.35 15.54 3.99
C ILE A 71 17.01 16.18 4.34
N CYS A 72 15.91 15.49 4.11
CA CYS A 72 14.55 15.97 4.29
C CYS A 72 14.10 15.85 5.76
N ALA A 73 13.83 16.97 6.39
CA ALA A 73 13.38 17.03 7.79
C ALA A 73 11.84 17.02 7.90
N ARG A 74 11.13 17.65 6.97
CA ARG A 74 9.69 17.90 7.03
C ARG A 74 9.12 18.34 5.67
N ASP A 75 7.80 18.47 5.60
CA ASP A 75 7.06 19.01 4.45
C ASP A 75 7.33 18.25 3.15
N THR A 76 7.47 16.93 3.25
CA THR A 76 7.72 16.11 2.08
C THR A 76 6.46 16.01 1.24
N GLN A 77 6.57 16.37 -0.04
CA GLN A 77 5.48 16.34 -1.00
C GLN A 77 5.90 15.66 -2.29
N ALA A 78 4.95 15.07 -3.00
CA ALA A 78 5.08 14.62 -4.37
C ALA A 78 4.04 15.35 -5.23
N ASN A 79 4.46 15.84 -6.40
CA ASN A 79 3.56 16.40 -7.40
C ASN A 79 3.66 15.58 -8.69
N TYR A 80 2.53 15.08 -9.16
CA TYR A 80 2.41 14.26 -10.36
C TYR A 80 1.73 15.03 -11.48
N GLN A 81 2.37 15.08 -12.66
CA GLN A 81 1.86 15.74 -13.86
C GLN A 81 1.96 14.80 -15.04
N LEU A 82 0.87 14.64 -15.79
CA LEU A 82 0.87 13.80 -16.97
C LEU A 82 1.83 14.38 -18.02
N ILE A 83 2.70 13.54 -18.58
CA ILE A 83 3.53 13.85 -19.74
C ILE A 83 2.88 13.30 -20.99
N ASP A 84 2.54 12.02 -20.95
CA ASP A 84 1.84 11.30 -22.03
C ASP A 84 1.08 10.10 -21.45
N ALA A 85 0.50 9.24 -22.30
CA ALA A 85 -0.31 8.11 -21.88
C ALA A 85 0.40 7.09 -20.96
N SER A 86 1.73 7.10 -20.92
CA SER A 86 2.53 6.12 -20.17
C SER A 86 3.50 6.75 -19.17
N ASN A 87 3.66 8.07 -19.20
CA ASN A 87 4.67 8.76 -18.42
C ASN A 87 4.07 9.91 -17.61
N ILE A 88 4.47 9.96 -16.34
CA ILE A 88 4.05 10.96 -15.36
C ILE A 88 5.32 11.63 -14.84
N ARG A 89 5.40 12.96 -14.96
CA ARG A 89 6.46 13.73 -14.32
C ARG A 89 6.24 13.68 -12.81
N VAL A 90 7.28 13.32 -12.08
CA VAL A 90 7.31 13.30 -10.62
C VAL A 90 8.21 14.43 -10.14
N GLU A 91 7.66 15.29 -9.29
CA GLU A 91 8.43 16.31 -8.60
C GLU A 91 8.27 16.10 -7.10
N ASN A 92 9.36 15.75 -6.44
CA ASN A 92 9.38 15.61 -4.98
C ASN A 92 10.09 16.82 -4.37
N THR A 93 9.49 17.37 -3.34
CA THR A 93 10.03 18.49 -2.55
C THR A 93 10.02 18.16 -1.06
N CYS A 94 10.90 18.78 -0.31
CA CYS A 94 10.89 18.76 1.16
C CYS A 94 11.63 19.96 1.72
N THR A 95 11.41 20.25 2.99
CA THR A 95 12.24 21.18 3.76
C THR A 95 13.37 20.41 4.45
N THR A 96 14.62 20.86 4.22
CA THR A 96 15.82 20.26 4.82
C THR A 96 15.95 20.59 6.31
N TRP A 97 16.90 19.93 6.99
CA TRP A 97 17.25 20.22 8.38
C TRP A 97 17.80 21.66 8.57
N THR A 98 18.29 22.27 7.51
CA THR A 98 18.75 23.69 7.50
C THR A 98 17.64 24.67 7.14
N GLY A 99 16.41 24.19 6.89
CA GLY A 99 15.26 25.02 6.54
C GLY A 99 15.17 25.41 5.07
N GLN A 100 16.04 24.89 4.22
CA GLN A 100 16.03 25.15 2.77
C GLN A 100 15.12 24.14 2.06
N GLU A 101 14.55 24.53 0.92
CA GLU A 101 13.86 23.59 0.05
C GLU A 101 14.85 22.67 -0.65
N ASN A 102 14.58 21.39 -0.64
CA ASN A 102 15.22 20.40 -1.50
C ASN A 102 14.20 19.89 -2.51
N ARG A 103 14.64 19.70 -3.76
CA ARG A 103 13.77 19.33 -4.87
C ARG A 103 14.46 18.34 -5.78
N ILE A 104 13.72 17.31 -6.21
CA ILE A 104 14.15 16.37 -7.24
C ILE A 104 13.02 16.14 -8.25
N VAL A 105 13.40 16.01 -9.51
CA VAL A 105 12.45 15.76 -10.60
C VAL A 105 12.80 14.46 -11.29
N GLY A 106 11.80 13.63 -11.53
CA GLY A 106 11.93 12.32 -12.17
C GLY A 106 10.75 11.99 -13.06
N ASN A 107 10.70 10.74 -13.45
CA ASN A 107 9.64 10.15 -14.27
C ASN A 107 9.07 8.91 -13.59
N ALA A 108 7.75 8.73 -13.68
CA ALA A 108 7.08 7.49 -13.35
C ALA A 108 6.45 6.93 -14.62
N ARG A 109 6.94 5.78 -15.08
CA ARG A 109 6.38 5.07 -16.24
C ARG A 109 5.38 4.03 -15.76
N VAL A 110 4.20 4.01 -16.36
CA VAL A 110 3.19 2.99 -16.12
C VAL A 110 3.65 1.67 -16.72
N ASN A 111 3.92 0.67 -15.87
CA ASN A 111 4.34 -0.67 -16.28
C ASN A 111 3.17 -1.63 -16.48
N ASP A 112 2.05 -1.40 -15.79
CA ASP A 112 0.84 -2.22 -15.90
C ASP A 112 -0.33 -1.33 -16.34
N THR A 113 -0.68 -1.43 -17.61
CA THR A 113 -1.80 -0.67 -18.20
C THR A 113 -3.18 -1.28 -17.90
N THR A 114 -3.24 -2.42 -17.21
CA THR A 114 -4.48 -3.04 -16.79
C THR A 114 -5.04 -2.35 -15.56
N THR A 115 -4.20 -2.17 -14.56
CA THR A 115 -4.58 -1.50 -13.30
C THR A 115 -4.14 -0.04 -13.23
N ASN A 116 -3.11 0.36 -14.01
CA ASN A 116 -2.38 1.63 -13.93
C ASN A 116 -1.70 1.88 -12.57
N ALA A 117 -1.67 0.90 -11.68
CA ALA A 117 -1.21 1.05 -10.30
C ALA A 117 0.20 0.52 -10.06
N GLN A 118 0.89 0.07 -11.10
CA GLN A 118 2.27 -0.41 -11.03
C GLN A 118 3.15 0.40 -11.96
N LEU A 119 4.12 1.11 -11.40
CA LEU A 119 4.96 2.06 -12.11
C LEU A 119 6.45 1.77 -11.85
N HIS A 120 7.27 2.22 -12.78
CA HIS A 120 8.70 2.38 -12.59
C HIS A 120 9.03 3.87 -12.40
N VAL A 121 9.50 4.22 -11.21
CA VAL A 121 9.90 5.60 -10.89
C VAL A 121 11.42 5.71 -11.02
N SER A 122 11.87 6.73 -11.74
CA SER A 122 13.28 7.04 -11.97
C SER A 122 13.59 8.49 -11.64
N PHE A 123 14.79 8.71 -11.11
CA PHE A 123 15.32 10.04 -10.81
C PHE A 123 16.76 10.15 -11.31
N PRO A 124 17.08 11.12 -12.20
CA PRO A 124 18.44 11.37 -12.64
C PRO A 124 19.38 11.63 -11.45
N GLY A 125 20.55 10.97 -11.46
CA GLY A 125 21.55 11.11 -10.40
C GLY A 125 21.27 10.33 -9.11
N VAL A 126 20.18 9.56 -9.05
CA VAL A 126 19.92 8.65 -7.93
C VAL A 126 20.38 7.25 -8.30
N PRO A 127 21.42 6.71 -7.64
CA PRO A 127 21.90 5.35 -7.93
C PRO A 127 20.75 4.33 -7.94
N THR A 128 20.75 3.41 -8.91
CA THR A 128 19.72 2.38 -9.13
C THR A 128 18.36 2.89 -9.64
N GLN A 129 18.16 4.21 -9.78
CA GLN A 129 16.91 4.81 -10.27
C GLN A 129 17.13 5.75 -11.46
N GLU A 130 18.27 5.69 -12.15
CA GLU A 130 18.59 6.57 -13.28
C GLU A 130 17.88 6.18 -14.58
N SER A 131 17.65 4.87 -14.79
CA SER A 131 17.01 4.38 -16.02
C SER A 131 15.53 4.75 -16.05
N LEU A 132 15.06 5.25 -17.21
CA LEU A 132 13.64 5.49 -17.45
C LEU A 132 12.84 4.19 -17.56
N ASP A 133 13.51 3.10 -17.94
CA ASP A 133 12.95 1.76 -18.08
C ASP A 133 13.47 0.85 -16.98
N GLY A 134 12.57 0.09 -16.37
CA GLY A 134 12.95 -0.85 -15.34
C GLY A 134 11.76 -1.63 -14.77
N PRO A 135 12.04 -2.55 -13.84
CA PRO A 135 10.98 -3.28 -13.15
C PRO A 135 10.16 -2.32 -12.28
N THR A 136 8.93 -2.72 -11.97
CA THR A 136 8.08 -2.00 -11.03
C THR A 136 8.80 -1.79 -9.71
N ASN A 137 8.86 -0.54 -9.25
CA ASN A 137 9.41 -0.13 -7.96
C ASN A 137 8.45 0.76 -7.17
N TYR A 138 7.29 1.07 -7.74
CA TYR A 138 6.22 1.86 -7.15
C TYR A 138 4.87 1.20 -7.42
N ILE A 139 4.16 0.83 -6.37
CA ILE A 139 2.85 0.19 -6.42
C ILE A 139 1.89 1.02 -5.60
N VAL A 140 0.78 1.46 -6.19
CA VAL A 140 -0.35 1.99 -5.44
C VAL A 140 -1.11 0.79 -4.88
N ALA A 141 -0.90 0.50 -3.60
CA ALA A 141 -1.47 -0.68 -2.93
C ALA A 141 -2.79 -0.40 -2.23
N TYR A 142 -3.04 0.86 -1.94
CA TYR A 142 -4.32 1.34 -1.42
C TYR A 142 -4.61 2.74 -1.94
N ILE A 143 -5.86 3.01 -2.24
CA ILE A 143 -6.40 4.34 -2.55
C ILE A 143 -7.80 4.46 -1.92
N ALA A 144 -8.05 5.54 -1.18
CA ALA A 144 -9.37 5.85 -0.69
C ALA A 144 -10.33 6.12 -1.86
N GLU A 145 -11.61 5.77 -1.73
CA GLU A 145 -12.60 5.90 -2.80
C GLU A 145 -12.72 7.35 -3.31
N ASP A 146 -12.57 8.32 -2.42
CA ASP A 146 -12.58 9.74 -2.74
C ASP A 146 -11.22 10.30 -3.21
N TYR A 147 -10.16 9.46 -3.24
CA TYR A 147 -8.78 9.84 -3.53
C TYR A 147 -8.18 10.83 -2.53
N SER A 148 -8.68 10.88 -1.31
CA SER A 148 -8.16 11.76 -0.26
C SER A 148 -6.83 11.28 0.30
N TRP A 149 -6.57 9.96 0.30
CA TRP A 149 -5.32 9.38 0.71
C TRP A 149 -5.00 8.06 0.00
N ALA A 150 -3.73 7.71 -0.03
CA ALA A 150 -3.20 6.50 -0.65
C ALA A 150 -2.06 5.91 0.17
N PHE A 151 -1.85 4.60 0.03
CA PHE A 151 -0.61 3.94 0.43
C PHE A 151 0.09 3.38 -0.80
N VAL A 152 1.37 3.73 -0.93
CA VAL A 152 2.22 3.26 -2.03
C VAL A 152 3.47 2.61 -1.47
N GLY A 153 4.01 1.61 -2.20
CA GLY A 153 5.20 0.90 -1.75
C GLY A 153 5.94 0.19 -2.87
N SER A 154 7.05 -0.43 -2.52
CA SER A 154 7.80 -1.30 -3.44
C SER A 154 7.29 -2.75 -3.37
N PRO A 155 7.52 -3.58 -4.41
CA PRO A 155 7.13 -4.99 -4.40
C PRO A 155 7.61 -5.77 -3.18
N SER A 156 8.83 -5.47 -2.71
CA SER A 156 9.47 -6.10 -1.55
C SER A 156 9.16 -5.44 -0.21
N ARG A 157 8.32 -4.40 -0.18
CA ARG A 157 7.98 -3.61 1.03
C ARG A 157 9.17 -2.93 1.72
N THR A 158 10.29 -2.73 1.00
CA THR A 158 11.43 -1.98 1.52
C THR A 158 11.21 -0.47 1.53
N SER A 159 10.20 0.00 0.81
CA SER A 159 9.68 1.37 0.89
C SER A 159 8.16 1.36 1.04
N GLY A 160 7.64 2.40 1.68
CA GLY A 160 6.20 2.59 1.86
C GLY A 160 5.92 4.04 2.24
N PHE A 161 4.92 4.66 1.62
CA PHE A 161 4.57 6.06 1.81
C PHE A 161 3.06 6.21 1.97
N VAL A 162 2.64 6.88 3.02
CA VAL A 162 1.26 7.34 3.21
C VAL A 162 1.16 8.74 2.63
N LEU A 163 0.36 8.87 1.59
CA LEU A 163 0.17 10.10 0.84
C LEU A 163 -1.25 10.63 1.09
N LYS A 164 -1.39 11.92 1.42
CA LYS A 164 -2.69 12.59 1.60
C LYS A 164 -2.79 13.86 0.76
N ARG A 165 -4.00 14.20 0.36
CA ARG A 165 -4.26 15.47 -0.33
C ARG A 165 -4.07 16.66 0.58
N THR A 166 -4.44 16.53 1.84
CA THR A 166 -4.24 17.53 2.89
C THR A 166 -3.27 17.00 3.95
N PRO A 167 -2.45 17.86 4.58
CA PRO A 167 -1.45 17.42 5.56
C PRO A 167 -2.04 17.03 6.92
N ASP A 168 -3.25 17.48 7.23
CA ASP A 168 -3.95 17.19 8.48
C ASP A 168 -4.30 15.70 8.60
N VAL A 169 -4.04 15.12 9.75
CA VAL A 169 -4.39 13.72 10.06
C VAL A 169 -4.92 13.65 11.48
N SER A 170 -6.18 13.26 11.65
CA SER A 170 -6.74 13.02 12.98
C SER A 170 -6.21 11.71 13.56
N VAL A 171 -6.37 11.53 14.87
CA VAL A 171 -5.98 10.27 15.56
C VAL A 171 -6.76 9.09 14.98
N GLU A 172 -8.02 9.28 14.65
CA GLU A 172 -8.88 8.25 14.03
C GLU A 172 -8.36 7.87 12.64
N GLN A 173 -7.96 8.86 11.84
CA GLN A 173 -7.36 8.61 10.53
C GLN A 173 -6.01 7.90 10.63
N PHE A 174 -5.17 8.24 11.62
CA PHE A 174 -3.93 7.48 11.85
C PHE A 174 -4.21 6.02 12.21
N ARG A 175 -5.25 5.72 12.99
CA ARG A 175 -5.65 4.35 13.30
C ARG A 175 -6.14 3.60 12.06
N GLU A 176 -6.94 4.24 11.22
CA GLU A 176 -7.38 3.70 9.93
C GLU A 176 -6.17 3.38 9.03
N ILE A 177 -5.31 4.39 8.81
CA ILE A 177 -4.08 4.26 8.02
C ILE A 177 -3.23 3.10 8.52
N ARG A 178 -3.01 3.01 9.83
CA ARG A 178 -2.26 1.91 10.45
C ARG A 178 -2.89 0.56 10.13
N GLY A 179 -4.20 0.41 10.31
CA GLY A 179 -4.91 -0.84 10.01
C GLY A 179 -4.75 -1.28 8.56
N VAL A 180 -4.84 -0.34 7.61
CA VAL A 180 -4.61 -0.62 6.18
C VAL A 180 -3.16 -1.03 5.93
N VAL A 181 -2.19 -0.28 6.44
CA VAL A 181 -0.76 -0.52 6.26
C VAL A 181 -0.37 -1.91 6.79
N GLU A 182 -0.86 -2.28 7.98
CA GLU A 182 -0.63 -3.59 8.58
C GLU A 182 -1.29 -4.71 7.77
N SER A 183 -2.49 -4.49 7.23
CA SER A 183 -3.17 -5.45 6.34
C SER A 183 -2.41 -5.71 5.03
N LEU A 184 -1.62 -4.74 4.57
CA LEU A 184 -0.74 -4.84 3.42
C LEU A 184 0.61 -5.53 3.75
N GLY A 185 0.81 -5.98 5.00
CA GLY A 185 1.99 -6.70 5.44
C GLY A 185 3.17 -5.80 5.84
N TYR A 186 2.93 -4.54 6.18
CA TYR A 186 3.94 -3.67 6.78
C TYR A 186 3.84 -3.69 8.30
N ASP A 187 4.98 -3.56 8.97
CA ASP A 187 5.03 -3.34 10.42
C ASP A 187 5.01 -1.83 10.71
N SER A 188 3.94 -1.37 11.36
CA SER A 188 3.74 0.05 11.71
C SER A 188 4.80 0.60 12.68
N ASN A 189 5.58 -0.26 13.36
CA ASN A 189 6.73 0.16 14.16
C ASN A 189 7.90 0.70 13.30
N PHE A 190 7.97 0.31 12.03
CA PHE A 190 9.01 0.77 11.10
C PHE A 190 8.54 1.89 10.16
N ILE A 191 7.32 2.38 10.34
CA ILE A 191 6.81 3.54 9.62
C ILE A 191 6.79 4.72 10.57
N THR A 192 7.27 5.87 10.13
CA THR A 192 7.31 7.08 10.95
C THR A 192 6.49 8.19 10.32
N THR A 193 5.85 8.99 11.17
CA THR A 193 5.15 10.21 10.75
C THR A 193 6.14 11.20 10.13
N THR A 194 5.67 11.99 9.15
CA THR A 194 6.42 13.07 8.53
C THR A 194 5.90 14.41 9.07
N PRO A 195 6.73 15.22 9.74
CA PRO A 195 6.33 16.54 10.21
C PRO A 195 5.88 17.42 9.04
N THR A 196 4.73 18.09 9.19
CA THR A 196 4.13 18.91 8.14
C THR A 196 3.23 19.97 8.79
N PRO A 197 3.21 21.23 8.31
CA PRO A 197 2.29 22.25 8.82
C PRO A 197 0.83 21.79 8.72
N GLY A 198 0.13 21.83 9.85
CA GLY A 198 -1.26 21.34 9.95
C GLY A 198 -1.41 19.83 10.17
N GLY A 199 -0.32 19.08 10.09
CA GLY A 199 -0.26 17.63 10.32
C GLY A 199 0.54 17.25 11.57
N ALA A 200 1.26 16.11 11.48
CA ALA A 200 2.16 15.69 12.56
C ALA A 200 3.25 16.74 12.81
N THR A 201 3.56 17.02 14.08
CA THR A 201 4.59 17.99 14.46
C THR A 201 5.94 17.34 14.75
N THR A 202 5.96 16.03 14.95
CA THR A 202 7.15 15.25 15.34
C THR A 202 7.25 13.98 14.51
N ILE A 203 8.46 13.45 14.42
CA ILE A 203 8.71 12.11 13.87
C ILE A 203 8.47 11.10 15.00
N GLN A 204 7.50 10.20 14.81
CA GLN A 204 7.18 9.13 15.75
C GLN A 204 6.67 7.90 15.01
N GLN A 205 6.74 6.74 15.63
CA GLN A 205 6.27 5.50 15.02
C GLN A 205 4.75 5.54 14.79
N LEU A 206 4.30 5.08 13.62
CA LEU A 206 2.88 5.00 13.28
C LEU A 206 2.10 4.12 14.25
N SER A 207 2.76 3.14 14.87
CA SER A 207 2.18 2.27 15.91
C SER A 207 1.78 3.02 17.19
N THR A 208 2.31 4.22 17.42
CA THR A 208 2.13 4.99 18.65
C THR A 208 1.17 6.19 18.54
N VAL A 209 0.60 6.43 17.34
CA VAL A 209 -0.32 7.54 17.05
C VAL A 209 -1.77 7.09 16.94
#